data_d3b6868bf094536633783b2a9d88bf37
#
_entry.id   d3b6868bf094536633783b2a9d88bf37
#
_cell.length_a   1.000
_cell.length_b   1.000
_cell.length_c   1.000
_cell.angle_alpha   90.00
_cell.angle_beta   90.00
_cell.angle_gamma   90.00
#
_symmetry.space_group_name_H-M   'P 1'
#
loop_
_entity.id
_entity.type
_entity.pdbx_description
1 polymer ?
#
loop_
_entity_poly.entity_id
_entity_poly.type
_entity_poly.pdbx_seq_one_letter_code
_entity_poly.pdbx_strand_id
1 'polypeptide(L)'
;MEKTKQKKPVLLIILINLFAIILGLGVYGYYKVLSTDQIYEGVSIDEFDLSFMTKEEALKLIKDKREKELNEKNILLNYEDKIYDINVRQFDFRYDYDDAIDKAYSIGREGNIVARIKDIIDTKKNGAKISLDSNYSRQKVDEITSTIAQEIDLDMKEAEFHFNNGNINITDEVIGKKVDQEKLIQLINDNIYDLHPIEIPVEKIYPTKTRELLSRINGVI
;
A
#
# COMPACT_ATOMS: atom_id res chain seq x y z
N MET A 1 -75.70 45.11 -0.65
CA MET A 1 -75.47 43.95 -1.50
C MET A 1 -74.03 44.06 -2.01
N GLU A 2 -73.18 43.61 -1.39
CA GLU A 2 -72.25 42.52 -1.35
C GLU A 2 -71.27 42.48 -2.54
N LYS A 3 -70.04 43.04 -2.30
CA LYS A 3 -68.85 42.93 -3.16
C LYS A 3 -67.88 41.90 -2.56
N THR A 4 -68.22 40.61 -2.63
CA THR A 4 -67.39 39.52 -2.09
C THR A 4 -66.92 38.51 -3.14
N LYS A 5 -66.66 38.93 -4.40
CA LYS A 5 -66.36 37.95 -5.46
C LYS A 5 -64.99 38.12 -6.17
N GLN A 6 -64.08 38.96 -5.71
CA GLN A 6 -62.77 39.16 -6.42
C GLN A 6 -61.53 38.59 -5.71
N LYS A 7 -61.66 37.94 -4.54
CA LYS A 7 -60.51 37.40 -3.79
C LYS A 7 -59.96 36.08 -4.36
N LYS A 8 -60.82 35.29 -5.03
CA LYS A 8 -60.42 33.95 -5.56
C LYS A 8 -59.35 33.99 -6.66
N PRO A 9 -59.43 34.86 -7.70
CA PRO A 9 -58.41 34.89 -8.74
C PRO A 9 -57.04 35.41 -8.24
N VAL A 10 -57.03 36.36 -7.31
CA VAL A 10 -55.80 36.88 -6.70
C VAL A 10 -55.08 35.82 -5.89
N LEU A 11 -55.81 35.04 -5.07
CA LEU A 11 -55.26 33.93 -4.30
C LEU A 11 -54.67 32.86 -5.24
N LEU A 12 -55.33 32.54 -6.34
CA LEU A 12 -54.83 31.57 -7.32
C LEU A 12 -53.53 32.05 -7.99
N ILE A 13 -53.41 33.31 -8.32
CA ILE A 13 -52.20 33.90 -8.90
C ILE A 13 -51.05 33.84 -7.88
N ILE A 14 -51.29 34.14 -6.61
CA ILE A 14 -50.29 34.03 -5.54
C ILE A 14 -49.78 32.58 -5.39
N LEU A 15 -50.70 31.61 -5.41
CA LEU A 15 -50.32 30.20 -5.32
C LEU A 15 -49.50 29.71 -6.51
N ILE A 16 -49.85 30.16 -7.74
CA ILE A 16 -49.09 29.83 -8.95
C ILE A 16 -47.65 30.41 -8.87
N ASN A 17 -47.56 31.69 -8.44
CA ASN A 17 -46.21 32.30 -8.28
C ASN A 17 -45.38 31.63 -7.20
N LEU A 18 -45.99 31.28 -6.05
CA LEU A 18 -45.31 30.54 -4.96
C LEU A 18 -44.84 29.16 -5.45
N PHE A 19 -45.68 28.45 -6.21
CA PHE A 19 -45.30 27.17 -6.81
C PHE A 19 -44.14 27.33 -7.82
N ALA A 20 -44.19 28.36 -8.67
CA ALA A 20 -43.12 28.62 -9.61
C ALA A 20 -41.79 28.96 -8.91
N ILE A 21 -41.82 29.71 -7.80
CA ILE A 21 -40.62 30.01 -6.98
C ILE A 21 -40.10 28.72 -6.35
N ILE A 22 -40.94 27.85 -5.75
CA ILE A 22 -40.52 26.59 -5.17
C ILE A 22 -39.91 25.68 -6.22
N LEU A 23 -40.52 25.60 -7.41
CA LEU A 23 -40.01 24.82 -8.54
C LEU A 23 -38.65 25.35 -9.02
N GLY A 24 -38.50 26.67 -9.15
CA GLY A 24 -37.25 27.34 -9.51
C GLY A 24 -36.13 27.07 -8.49
N LEU A 25 -36.43 27.16 -7.19
CA LEU A 25 -35.49 26.84 -6.13
C LEU A 25 -35.11 25.35 -6.14
N GLY A 26 -36.07 24.45 -6.42
CA GLY A 26 -35.82 23.02 -6.55
C GLY A 26 -34.89 22.70 -7.72
N VAL A 27 -35.13 23.31 -8.90
CA VAL A 27 -34.28 23.17 -10.08
C VAL A 27 -32.87 23.71 -9.81
N TYR A 28 -32.78 24.90 -9.22
CA TYR A 28 -31.51 25.51 -8.85
C TYR A 28 -30.71 24.66 -7.88
N GLY A 29 -31.36 24.16 -6.82
CA GLY A 29 -30.76 23.26 -5.85
C GLY A 29 -30.27 21.95 -6.48
N TYR A 30 -31.08 21.38 -7.40
CA TYR A 30 -30.70 20.21 -8.18
C TYR A 30 -29.37 20.44 -8.94
N TYR A 31 -29.30 21.51 -9.74
CA TYR A 31 -28.11 21.79 -10.51
C TYR A 31 -26.89 22.13 -9.63
N LYS A 32 -27.08 22.88 -8.59
CA LYS A 32 -25.96 23.27 -7.71
C LYS A 32 -25.42 22.14 -6.84
N VAL A 33 -26.29 21.24 -6.39
CA VAL A 33 -25.90 20.18 -5.42
C VAL A 33 -25.70 18.85 -6.12
N LEU A 34 -26.62 18.43 -7.00
CA LEU A 34 -26.60 17.07 -7.56
C LEU A 34 -25.88 16.96 -8.92
N SER A 35 -25.53 18.08 -9.54
CA SER A 35 -24.82 18.11 -10.84
C SER A 35 -23.40 18.66 -10.72
N THR A 36 -22.85 18.79 -9.51
CA THR A 36 -21.47 19.19 -9.29
C THR A 36 -20.50 18.10 -9.79
N ASP A 37 -19.37 18.51 -10.33
CA ASP A 37 -18.22 17.67 -10.69
C ASP A 37 -17.21 17.50 -9.54
N GLN A 38 -17.49 18.13 -8.40
CA GLN A 38 -16.64 18.10 -7.22
C GLN A 38 -17.05 17.00 -6.24
N ILE A 39 -16.09 16.39 -5.57
CA ILE A 39 -16.29 15.46 -4.45
C ILE A 39 -17.06 16.18 -3.34
N TYR A 40 -18.04 15.52 -2.75
CA TYR A 40 -18.88 16.10 -1.71
C TYR A 40 -18.12 16.33 -0.41
N GLU A 41 -18.62 17.30 0.38
CA GLU A 41 -18.10 17.65 1.70
C GLU A 41 -18.11 16.46 2.67
N GLY A 42 -17.01 16.25 3.37
CA GLY A 42 -16.84 15.17 4.36
C GLY A 42 -16.24 13.88 3.77
N VAL A 43 -15.89 13.85 2.49
CA VAL A 43 -15.19 12.70 1.88
C VAL A 43 -13.69 12.85 2.05
N SER A 44 -13.05 11.80 2.54
CA SER A 44 -11.59 11.73 2.69
C SER A 44 -11.03 10.40 2.18
N ILE A 45 -9.80 10.42 1.71
CA ILE A 45 -8.98 9.22 1.49
C ILE A 45 -7.87 9.23 2.53
N ASP A 46 -7.83 8.21 3.37
CA ASP A 46 -6.98 8.13 4.56
C ASP A 46 -7.10 9.41 5.42
N GLU A 47 -6.02 10.19 5.51
CA GLU A 47 -5.97 11.47 6.24
C GLU A 47 -6.24 12.70 5.35
N PHE A 48 -6.42 12.53 4.04
CA PHE A 48 -6.59 13.63 3.10
C PHE A 48 -8.06 13.96 2.91
N ASP A 49 -8.47 15.17 3.30
CA ASP A 49 -9.80 15.72 3.00
C ASP A 49 -9.87 16.11 1.51
N LEU A 50 -10.87 15.58 0.81
CA LEU A 50 -11.09 15.82 -0.63
C LEU A 50 -12.33 16.68 -0.89
N SER A 51 -12.93 17.27 0.15
CA SER A 51 -14.12 18.09 0.05
C SER A 51 -13.96 19.18 -1.00
N PHE A 52 -14.92 19.28 -1.91
CA PHE A 52 -14.99 20.29 -2.98
C PHE A 52 -13.89 20.22 -4.07
N MET A 53 -13.08 19.16 -4.08
CA MET A 53 -12.09 18.94 -5.14
C MET A 53 -12.71 18.22 -6.33
N THR A 54 -12.23 18.51 -7.53
CA THR A 54 -12.47 17.67 -8.71
C THR A 54 -11.68 16.36 -8.58
N LYS A 55 -12.00 15.37 -9.41
CA LYS A 55 -11.21 14.10 -9.45
C LYS A 55 -9.73 14.36 -9.72
N GLU A 56 -9.44 15.26 -10.65
CA GLU A 56 -8.08 15.61 -11.06
C GLU A 56 -7.29 16.28 -9.93
N GLU A 57 -7.92 17.22 -9.22
CA GLU A 57 -7.31 17.90 -8.07
C GLU A 57 -7.05 16.92 -6.92
N ALA A 58 -8.01 16.06 -6.60
CA ALA A 58 -7.89 15.03 -5.58
C ALA A 58 -6.80 14.01 -5.92
N LEU A 59 -6.79 13.51 -7.16
CA LEU A 59 -5.76 12.59 -7.66
C LEU A 59 -4.36 13.22 -7.55
N LYS A 60 -4.21 14.46 -8.01
CA LYS A 60 -2.94 15.16 -7.93
C LYS A 60 -2.46 15.32 -6.49
N LEU A 61 -3.36 15.77 -5.59
CA LEU A 61 -3.02 15.96 -4.17
C LEU A 61 -2.50 14.67 -3.55
N ILE A 62 -3.25 13.56 -3.68
CA ILE A 62 -2.88 12.28 -3.05
C ILE A 62 -1.61 11.74 -3.67
N LYS A 63 -1.52 11.76 -5.01
CA LYS A 63 -0.36 11.25 -5.73
C LYS A 63 0.90 12.01 -5.36
N ASP A 64 0.88 13.33 -5.36
CA ASP A 64 2.05 14.16 -5.01
C ASP A 64 2.55 13.88 -3.57
N LYS A 65 1.63 13.59 -2.64
CA LYS A 65 1.97 13.26 -1.25
C LYS A 65 2.52 11.83 -1.11
N ARG A 66 1.78 10.84 -1.62
CA ARG A 66 2.15 9.42 -1.46
C ARG A 66 3.40 9.04 -2.28
N GLU A 67 3.57 9.61 -3.49
CA GLU A 67 4.77 9.37 -4.27
C GLU A 67 6.03 9.91 -3.57
N LYS A 68 5.92 11.04 -2.87
CA LYS A 68 7.02 11.55 -2.06
C LYS A 68 7.34 10.61 -0.89
N GLU A 69 6.32 10.13 -0.17
CA GLU A 69 6.48 9.18 0.92
C GLU A 69 7.12 7.85 0.45
N LEU A 70 6.73 7.33 -0.74
CA LEU A 70 7.29 6.09 -1.29
C LEU A 70 8.80 6.19 -1.56
N ASN A 71 9.34 7.37 -1.83
CA ASN A 71 10.78 7.55 -2.01
C ASN A 71 11.56 7.35 -0.70
N GLU A 72 10.90 7.50 0.44
CA GLU A 72 11.51 7.40 1.78
C GLU A 72 11.15 6.07 2.49
N LYS A 73 10.29 5.24 1.87
CA LYS A 73 9.87 3.94 2.43
C LYS A 73 10.83 2.84 2.05
N ASN A 74 11.60 2.36 3.01
CA ASN A 74 12.57 1.30 2.84
C ASN A 74 12.33 0.15 3.82
N ILE A 75 12.57 -1.08 3.35
CA ILE A 75 12.69 -2.27 4.19
C ILE A 75 14.17 -2.49 4.48
N LEU A 76 14.52 -2.66 5.75
CA LEU A 76 15.87 -2.98 6.18
C LEU A 76 15.99 -4.48 6.44
N LEU A 77 16.88 -5.15 5.71
CA LEU A 77 17.18 -6.57 5.90
C LEU A 77 18.59 -6.68 6.48
N ASN A 78 18.69 -7.23 7.68
CA ASN A 78 19.95 -7.31 8.44
C ASN A 78 20.55 -8.71 8.35
N TYR A 79 21.84 -8.78 8.15
CA TYR A 79 22.62 -10.00 8.26
C TYR A 79 24.03 -9.71 8.78
N GLU A 80 24.35 -10.21 9.97
CA GLU A 80 25.63 -9.91 10.66
C GLU A 80 25.87 -8.37 10.70
N ASP A 81 26.96 -7.87 10.15
CA ASP A 81 27.27 -6.43 10.09
C ASP A 81 26.75 -5.76 8.81
N LYS A 82 26.03 -6.49 7.92
CA LYS A 82 25.54 -5.98 6.65
C LYS A 82 24.05 -5.64 6.74
N ILE A 83 23.70 -4.47 6.21
CA ILE A 83 22.32 -4.00 6.11
C ILE A 83 21.98 -3.81 4.63
N TYR A 84 20.93 -4.46 4.17
CA TYR A 84 20.33 -4.23 2.86
C TYR A 84 19.18 -3.24 3.03
N ASP A 85 19.36 -2.04 2.53
CA ASP A 85 18.39 -0.95 2.55
C ASP A 85 17.66 -0.92 1.20
N ILE A 86 16.43 -1.46 1.17
CA ILE A 86 15.68 -1.69 -0.06
C ILE A 86 14.45 -0.81 -0.09
N ASN A 87 14.42 0.15 -1.02
CA ASN A 87 13.22 0.95 -1.20
C ASN A 87 12.05 0.10 -1.73
N VAL A 88 10.85 0.32 -1.18
CA VAL A 88 9.65 -0.47 -1.53
C VAL A 88 9.31 -0.41 -3.03
N ARG A 89 9.75 0.61 -3.76
CA ARG A 89 9.58 0.70 -5.21
C ARG A 89 10.29 -0.42 -5.98
N GLN A 90 11.34 -1.01 -5.40
CA GLN A 90 12.03 -2.15 -6.02
C GLN A 90 11.15 -3.40 -6.05
N PHE A 91 10.11 -3.45 -5.19
CA PHE A 91 9.09 -4.47 -5.21
C PHE A 91 7.87 -4.11 -6.09
N ASP A 92 7.96 -3.06 -6.95
CA ASP A 92 6.83 -2.49 -7.69
C ASP A 92 5.66 -2.08 -6.78
N PHE A 93 5.97 -1.65 -5.56
CA PHE A 93 4.95 -1.17 -4.62
C PHE A 93 4.29 0.09 -5.16
N ARG A 94 2.96 0.07 -5.24
CA ARG A 94 2.15 1.17 -5.78
C ARG A 94 0.79 1.24 -5.10
N TYR A 95 0.22 2.43 -5.07
CA TYR A 95 -1.15 2.68 -4.63
C TYR A 95 -2.12 2.62 -5.80
N ASP A 96 -3.35 2.18 -5.54
CA ASP A 96 -4.45 2.21 -6.50
C ASP A 96 -5.22 3.54 -6.37
N TYR A 97 -4.62 4.59 -6.95
CA TYR A 97 -5.18 5.94 -6.87
C TYR A 97 -6.52 6.06 -7.57
N ASP A 98 -6.66 5.45 -8.76
CA ASP A 98 -7.84 5.61 -9.61
C ASP A 98 -9.07 5.00 -8.95
N ASP A 99 -8.95 3.78 -8.39
CA ASP A 99 -10.04 3.12 -7.67
C ASP A 99 -10.47 3.92 -6.44
N ALA A 100 -9.53 4.41 -5.64
CA ALA A 100 -9.83 5.21 -4.45
C ALA A 100 -10.53 6.54 -4.80
N ILE A 101 -10.08 7.23 -5.85
CA ILE A 101 -10.70 8.48 -6.34
C ILE A 101 -12.09 8.19 -6.90
N ASP A 102 -12.27 7.10 -7.65
CA ASP A 102 -13.57 6.71 -8.18
C ASP A 102 -14.57 6.39 -7.07
N LYS A 103 -14.15 5.65 -6.05
CA LYS A 103 -14.95 5.41 -4.83
C LYS A 103 -15.34 6.72 -4.15
N ALA A 104 -14.39 7.64 -3.96
CA ALA A 104 -14.63 8.95 -3.35
C ALA A 104 -15.62 9.79 -4.17
N TYR A 105 -15.50 9.78 -5.47
CA TYR A 105 -16.37 10.52 -6.36
C TYR A 105 -17.78 9.89 -6.47
N SER A 106 -17.92 8.58 -6.31
CA SER A 106 -19.21 7.89 -6.42
C SER A 106 -20.17 8.23 -5.27
N ILE A 107 -19.64 8.65 -4.13
CA ILE A 107 -20.45 9.04 -2.96
C ILE A 107 -21.44 10.13 -3.33
N GLY A 108 -22.74 9.93 -3.00
CA GLY A 108 -23.81 10.87 -3.33
C GLY A 108 -24.21 10.91 -4.80
N ARG A 109 -23.70 9.98 -5.64
CA ARG A 109 -23.98 9.95 -7.08
C ARG A 109 -24.71 8.69 -7.53
N GLU A 110 -24.77 7.68 -6.69
CA GLU A 110 -25.40 6.40 -6.99
C GLU A 110 -26.84 6.33 -6.49
N GLY A 111 -27.68 5.54 -7.17
CA GLY A 111 -29.07 5.32 -6.82
C GLY A 111 -30.03 6.43 -7.23
N ASN A 112 -31.22 6.42 -6.65
CA ASN A 112 -32.24 7.45 -6.93
C ASN A 112 -31.95 8.76 -6.18
N ILE A 113 -32.67 9.83 -6.56
CA ILE A 113 -32.44 11.18 -6.02
C ILE A 113 -32.53 11.26 -4.48
N VAL A 114 -33.43 10.48 -3.86
CA VAL A 114 -33.59 10.47 -2.40
C VAL A 114 -32.42 9.80 -1.71
N ALA A 115 -31.93 8.69 -2.27
CA ALA A 115 -30.74 8.01 -1.79
C ALA A 115 -29.51 8.91 -1.88
N ARG A 116 -29.31 9.58 -3.03
CA ARG A 116 -28.20 10.53 -3.26
C ARG A 116 -28.20 11.69 -2.26
N ILE A 117 -29.37 12.31 -2.04
CA ILE A 117 -29.47 13.42 -1.06
C ILE A 117 -29.18 12.92 0.36
N LYS A 118 -29.71 11.75 0.72
CA LYS A 118 -29.42 11.15 2.03
C LYS A 118 -27.94 10.89 2.20
N ASP A 119 -27.29 10.28 1.22
CA ASP A 119 -25.88 9.96 1.22
C ASP A 119 -24.99 11.21 1.38
N ILE A 120 -25.30 12.27 0.64
CA ILE A 120 -24.63 13.60 0.76
C ILE A 120 -24.75 14.17 2.18
N ILE A 121 -25.98 14.12 2.76
CA ILE A 121 -26.21 14.65 4.12
C ILE A 121 -25.49 13.81 5.18
N ASP A 122 -25.56 12.49 5.06
CA ASP A 122 -24.93 11.56 6.00
C ASP A 122 -23.39 11.70 5.94
N THR A 123 -22.83 11.84 4.73
CA THR A 123 -21.38 12.04 4.53
C THR A 123 -20.93 13.38 5.11
N LYS A 124 -21.67 14.45 4.87
CA LYS A 124 -21.34 15.77 5.47
C LYS A 124 -21.34 15.74 6.99
N LYS A 125 -22.25 14.97 7.60
CA LYS A 125 -22.42 14.92 9.07
C LYS A 125 -21.42 13.97 9.74
N ASN A 126 -21.19 12.81 9.16
CA ASN A 126 -20.47 11.71 9.78
C ASN A 126 -19.08 11.48 9.16
N GLY A 127 -18.80 12.08 8.00
CA GLY A 127 -17.64 11.79 7.17
C GLY A 127 -17.80 10.48 6.38
N ALA A 128 -17.07 10.36 5.29
CA ALA A 128 -16.88 9.12 4.54
C ALA A 128 -15.38 8.94 4.30
N LYS A 129 -14.80 7.98 5.00
CA LYS A 129 -13.37 7.68 4.90
C LYS A 129 -13.14 6.47 4.00
N ILE A 130 -12.33 6.65 2.97
CA ILE A 130 -11.92 5.64 2.01
C ILE A 130 -10.46 5.31 2.28
N SER A 131 -10.10 4.03 2.27
CA SER A 131 -8.71 3.61 2.36
C SER A 131 -8.08 3.60 0.98
N LEU A 132 -6.83 4.02 0.92
CA LEU A 132 -6.02 3.92 -0.29
C LEU A 132 -5.37 2.54 -0.34
N ASP A 133 -5.91 1.67 -1.19
CA ASP A 133 -5.39 0.33 -1.38
C ASP A 133 -4.02 0.37 -2.07
N SER A 134 -3.17 -0.61 -1.78
CA SER A 134 -1.86 -0.75 -2.39
C SER A 134 -1.55 -2.20 -2.71
N ASN A 135 -0.66 -2.40 -3.67
CA ASN A 135 -0.17 -3.71 -4.05
C ASN A 135 1.32 -3.66 -4.42
N TYR A 136 1.93 -4.83 -4.53
CA TYR A 136 3.34 -5.01 -4.91
C TYR A 136 3.51 -6.31 -5.70
N SER A 137 4.67 -6.47 -6.34
CA SER A 137 5.00 -7.65 -7.13
C SER A 137 5.69 -8.71 -6.27
N ARG A 138 5.04 -9.85 -6.04
CA ARG A 138 5.66 -11.00 -5.37
C ARG A 138 6.87 -11.52 -6.15
N GLN A 139 6.81 -11.49 -7.48
CA GLN A 139 7.95 -11.87 -8.30
C GLN A 139 9.18 -11.00 -8.02
N LYS A 140 9.01 -9.70 -7.77
CA LYS A 140 10.11 -8.81 -7.40
C LYS A 140 10.67 -9.14 -6.02
N VAL A 141 9.84 -9.58 -5.09
CA VAL A 141 10.30 -10.09 -3.78
C VAL A 141 11.18 -11.31 -3.99
N ASP A 142 10.77 -12.27 -4.81
CA ASP A 142 11.52 -13.49 -5.11
C ASP A 142 12.87 -13.17 -5.78
N GLU A 143 12.89 -12.26 -6.78
CA GLU A 143 14.10 -11.83 -7.49
C GLU A 143 15.12 -11.19 -6.53
N ILE A 144 14.66 -10.27 -5.67
CA ILE A 144 15.52 -9.57 -4.69
C ILE A 144 16.04 -10.56 -3.63
N THR A 145 15.18 -11.42 -3.10
CA THR A 145 15.58 -12.45 -2.13
C THR A 145 16.62 -13.39 -2.72
N SER A 146 16.45 -13.83 -3.97
CA SER A 146 17.41 -14.68 -4.66
C SER A 146 18.76 -13.98 -4.85
N THR A 147 18.76 -12.67 -5.16
CA THR A 147 19.99 -11.88 -5.28
C THR A 147 20.72 -11.79 -3.96
N ILE A 148 20.00 -11.54 -2.86
CA ILE A 148 20.58 -11.48 -1.51
C ILE A 148 21.15 -12.86 -1.11
N ALA A 149 20.41 -13.94 -1.41
CA ALA A 149 20.89 -15.29 -1.15
C ALA A 149 22.21 -15.60 -1.88
N GLN A 150 22.34 -15.21 -3.15
CA GLN A 150 23.58 -15.40 -3.91
C GLN A 150 24.78 -14.66 -3.30
N GLU A 151 24.55 -13.56 -2.58
CA GLU A 151 25.62 -12.81 -1.90
C GLU A 151 26.01 -13.40 -0.53
N ILE A 152 25.08 -14.10 0.14
CA ILE A 152 25.28 -14.63 1.50
C ILE A 152 25.64 -16.10 1.49
N ASP A 153 25.05 -16.88 0.56
CA ASP A 153 25.24 -18.32 0.46
C ASP A 153 26.73 -18.65 0.27
N LEU A 154 27.18 -19.59 1.06
CA LEU A 154 28.54 -20.10 1.01
C LEU A 154 28.51 -21.62 1.07
N ASP A 155 29.10 -22.27 0.09
CA ASP A 155 29.19 -23.72 0.06
C ASP A 155 30.06 -24.22 1.20
N MET A 156 29.56 -25.22 1.92
CA MET A 156 30.35 -25.95 2.92
C MET A 156 31.47 -26.73 2.25
N LYS A 157 32.66 -26.72 2.86
CA LYS A 157 33.78 -27.57 2.44
C LYS A 157 34.29 -28.37 3.62
N GLU A 158 34.56 -29.64 3.37
CA GLU A 158 35.24 -30.52 4.32
C GLU A 158 36.74 -30.20 4.38
N ALA A 159 37.37 -30.44 5.51
CA ALA A 159 38.84 -30.49 5.59
C ALA A 159 39.37 -31.69 4.81
N GLU A 160 40.45 -31.54 4.07
CA GLU A 160 41.04 -32.58 3.23
C GLU A 160 42.52 -32.70 3.45
N PHE A 161 43.06 -33.95 3.30
CA PHE A 161 44.48 -34.20 3.22
C PHE A 161 45.04 -33.94 1.81
N HIS A 162 46.09 -33.15 1.72
CA HIS A 162 46.84 -32.94 0.49
C HIS A 162 48.28 -33.48 0.65
N PHE A 163 48.62 -34.40 -0.22
CA PHE A 163 49.98 -34.94 -0.25
C PHE A 163 50.84 -34.17 -1.27
N ASN A 164 51.86 -33.50 -0.81
CA ASN A 164 52.77 -32.77 -1.68
C ASN A 164 54.21 -33.01 -1.28
N ASN A 165 54.99 -33.61 -2.19
CA ASN A 165 56.42 -33.88 -2.02
C ASN A 165 56.79 -34.60 -0.69
N GLY A 166 55.96 -35.58 -0.31
CA GLY A 166 56.18 -36.35 0.94
C GLY A 166 55.68 -35.68 2.22
N ASN A 167 55.11 -34.49 2.12
CA ASN A 167 54.48 -33.77 3.23
C ASN A 167 52.95 -33.91 3.15
N ILE A 168 52.31 -34.09 4.31
CA ILE A 168 50.87 -34.07 4.44
C ILE A 168 50.43 -32.67 4.91
N ASN A 169 49.66 -31.97 4.08
CA ASN A 169 49.00 -30.73 4.44
C ASN A 169 47.50 -31.00 4.64
N ILE A 170 46.88 -30.34 5.60
CA ILE A 170 45.44 -30.43 5.87
C ILE A 170 44.86 -29.04 5.48
N THR A 171 43.87 -29.01 4.58
CA THR A 171 43.09 -27.80 4.33
C THR A 171 42.10 -27.56 5.44
N ASP A 172 41.77 -26.28 5.67
CA ASP A 172 40.73 -25.90 6.61
C ASP A 172 39.35 -26.20 6.01
N GLU A 173 38.46 -26.62 6.88
CA GLU A 173 37.04 -26.70 6.55
C GLU A 173 36.42 -25.31 6.39
N VAL A 174 35.29 -25.25 5.67
CA VAL A 174 34.47 -24.05 5.55
C VAL A 174 33.06 -24.37 6.02
N ILE A 175 32.59 -23.64 7.03
CA ILE A 175 31.19 -23.71 7.44
C ILE A 175 30.35 -23.05 6.35
N GLY A 176 29.43 -23.84 5.78
CA GLY A 176 28.48 -23.34 4.79
C GLY A 176 27.43 -22.43 5.41
N LYS A 177 26.87 -21.57 4.59
CA LYS A 177 25.75 -20.67 4.93
C LYS A 177 24.72 -20.77 3.83
N LYS A 178 23.44 -20.85 4.20
CA LYS A 178 22.32 -20.91 3.25
C LYS A 178 21.19 -20.00 3.71
N VAL A 179 20.78 -19.08 2.89
CA VAL A 179 19.60 -18.25 3.18
C VAL A 179 18.35 -19.12 3.04
N ASP A 180 17.51 -19.11 4.07
CA ASP A 180 16.14 -19.64 3.98
C ASP A 180 15.28 -18.62 3.20
N GLN A 181 15.29 -18.77 1.86
CA GLN A 181 14.61 -17.85 0.98
C GLN A 181 13.09 -17.86 1.18
N GLU A 182 12.48 -19.01 1.42
CA GLU A 182 11.04 -19.12 1.64
C GLU A 182 10.60 -18.31 2.87
N LYS A 183 11.34 -18.48 3.96
CA LYS A 183 11.09 -17.72 5.19
C LYS A 183 11.38 -16.24 5.03
N LEU A 184 12.42 -15.85 4.30
CA LEU A 184 12.72 -14.44 4.04
C LEU A 184 11.63 -13.78 3.19
N ILE A 185 11.13 -14.45 2.15
CA ILE A 185 10.00 -14.00 1.33
C ILE A 185 8.76 -13.79 2.20
N GLN A 186 8.45 -14.74 3.09
CA GLN A 186 7.34 -14.62 4.02
C GLN A 186 7.51 -13.40 4.93
N LEU A 187 8.69 -13.21 5.54
CA LEU A 187 8.98 -12.07 6.41
C LEU A 187 8.86 -10.73 5.68
N ILE A 188 9.31 -10.64 4.43
CA ILE A 188 9.16 -9.43 3.61
C ILE A 188 7.67 -9.17 3.35
N ASN A 189 6.90 -10.18 2.92
CA ASN A 189 5.48 -10.04 2.63
C ASN A 189 4.69 -9.59 3.88
N ASP A 190 5.04 -10.10 5.06
CA ASP A 190 4.36 -9.76 6.31
C ASP A 190 4.70 -8.34 6.80
N ASN A 191 5.86 -7.78 6.37
CA ASN A 191 6.37 -6.51 6.86
C ASN A 191 6.38 -5.37 5.81
N ILE A 192 5.97 -5.61 4.57
CA ILE A 192 6.08 -4.62 3.48
C ILE A 192 5.25 -3.35 3.72
N TYR A 193 4.24 -3.43 4.57
CA TYR A 193 3.39 -2.30 4.94
C TYR A 193 3.89 -1.58 6.19
N ASP A 194 4.45 -2.33 7.16
CA ASP A 194 4.86 -1.82 8.48
C ASP A 194 6.33 -1.42 8.53
N LEU A 195 7.14 -1.93 7.61
CA LEU A 195 8.56 -1.61 7.40
C LEU A 195 9.45 -1.86 8.64
N HIS A 196 9.11 -2.85 9.46
CA HIS A 196 9.99 -3.25 10.56
C HIS A 196 11.27 -3.91 10.02
N PRO A 197 12.43 -3.66 10.64
CA PRO A 197 13.67 -4.34 10.26
C PRO A 197 13.53 -5.87 10.36
N ILE A 198 14.05 -6.58 9.38
CA ILE A 198 13.98 -8.04 9.26
C ILE A 198 15.39 -8.62 9.37
N GLU A 199 15.59 -9.58 10.28
CA GLU A 199 16.79 -10.39 10.30
C GLU A 199 16.69 -11.48 9.22
N ILE A 200 17.69 -11.53 8.32
CA ILE A 200 17.74 -12.53 7.25
C ILE A 200 17.95 -13.91 7.85
N PRO A 201 17.04 -14.87 7.64
CA PRO A 201 17.19 -16.21 8.16
C PRO A 201 18.27 -16.96 7.37
N VAL A 202 19.37 -17.32 8.06
CA VAL A 202 20.48 -18.04 7.46
C VAL A 202 20.77 -19.30 8.28
N GLU A 203 20.81 -20.44 7.59
CA GLU A 203 21.21 -21.73 8.17
C GLU A 203 22.70 -21.94 8.01
N LYS A 204 23.37 -22.45 9.06
CA LYS A 204 24.76 -22.88 9.00
C LYS A 204 24.86 -24.37 8.72
N ILE A 205 25.65 -24.72 7.73
CA ILE A 205 25.92 -26.10 7.32
C ILE A 205 27.31 -26.47 7.80
N TYR A 206 27.39 -27.35 8.80
CA TYR A 206 28.67 -27.72 9.43
C TYR A 206 29.32 -28.90 8.73
N PRO A 207 30.61 -28.83 8.42
CA PRO A 207 31.37 -29.96 7.91
C PRO A 207 31.49 -31.09 8.94
N THR A 208 31.55 -32.32 8.49
CA THR A 208 31.75 -33.48 9.30
C THR A 208 33.22 -33.82 9.54
N LYS A 209 34.08 -33.46 8.56
CA LYS A 209 35.53 -33.58 8.65
C LYS A 209 36.13 -32.20 8.89
N THR A 210 36.60 -31.98 10.11
CA THR A 210 37.28 -30.75 10.48
C THR A 210 38.80 -30.97 10.48
N ARG A 211 39.55 -29.90 10.34
CA ARG A 211 41.01 -29.93 10.46
C ARG A 211 41.45 -30.53 11.78
N GLU A 212 40.73 -30.20 12.86
CA GLU A 212 41.01 -30.76 14.19
C GLU A 212 40.88 -32.30 14.20
N LEU A 213 39.81 -32.81 13.61
CA LEU A 213 39.60 -34.28 13.51
C LEU A 213 40.71 -34.95 12.70
N LEU A 214 41.03 -34.38 11.53
CA LEU A 214 42.05 -34.94 10.64
C LEU A 214 43.47 -34.86 11.25
N SER A 215 43.79 -33.82 12.00
CA SER A 215 45.09 -33.70 12.66
C SER A 215 45.29 -34.72 13.75
N ARG A 216 44.21 -35.12 14.48
CA ARG A 216 44.28 -36.21 15.46
C ARG A 216 44.57 -37.57 14.81
N ILE A 217 43.95 -37.83 13.64
CA ILE A 217 44.18 -39.06 12.88
C ILE A 217 45.64 -39.11 12.37
N ASN A 218 46.17 -37.99 11.87
CA ASN A 218 47.55 -37.88 11.34
C ASN A 218 48.60 -38.09 12.47
N GLY A 219 48.30 -37.78 13.72
CA GLY A 219 49.17 -37.98 14.88
C GLY A 219 49.22 -39.41 15.38
N VAL A 220 48.40 -40.32 14.79
CA VAL A 220 48.33 -41.75 15.13
C VAL A 220 49.03 -42.63 14.08
N ILE A 221 49.42 -42.07 12.93
CA ILE A 221 50.18 -42.69 11.86
C ILE A 221 51.68 -42.32 12.01
#